data_f8babc9d172bfd2cb7fdc487abbd283d
#
_entry.id   f8babc9d172bfd2cb7fdc487abbd283d
#
_cell.length_a   1.000
_cell.length_b   1.000
_cell.length_c   1.000
_cell.angle_alpha   90.00
_cell.angle_beta   90.00
_cell.angle_gamma   90.00
#
_symmetry.space_group_name_H-M   'P 1'
#
loop_
_entity.id
_entity.type
_entity.pdbx_description
1 polymer ?
#
loop_
_entity_poly.entity_id
_entity_poly.type
_entity_poly.pdbx_seq_one_letter_code
_entity_poly.pdbx_strand_id
1 'polypeptide(L)'
;MKDRDYSIDILKFLAVFLIINSHMDALYVKYEMLATGGAIGDVLFLFASGYTLLLSKRKLSFANWYKRRINRIYPSVFVCVLVGALLKHLDSLSLLQFGGGEFVVAIMVYYILIYWIKQYVLKYIHQILALTGIVALLVYVLWFPYKYETGSKGMYGITTLFRWIPYFAFMLFGSWMGLKHKTLRFRPIIDFCMMTFCLAVFYGIQLAAKKTLIVAPYQIVTLLPLMGIVFYFYKWCHAEFWRKLYTNKSGHTVIMTISGLCLESYLIQYSVFTTKINSIFPFNLPIMVIVVLVVAFICKVLSRLFSQTFGDKDYEWKEIIKLY
;
A
#
# COMPACT_ATOMS: atom_id res chain seq x y z
N MET A 1 23.22 13.51 5.54
CA MET A 1 22.08 12.65 5.21
C MET A 1 21.75 12.91 3.75
N LYS A 2 21.71 11.87 2.88
CA LYS A 2 21.19 12.05 1.53
C LYS A 2 19.76 12.55 1.67
N ASP A 3 19.39 13.58 0.91
CA ASP A 3 18.06 14.17 0.92
C ASP A 3 17.00 13.07 0.75
N ARG A 4 16.33 12.75 1.86
CA ARG A 4 15.19 11.81 1.85
C ARG A 4 14.03 12.54 1.21
N ASP A 5 13.45 11.93 0.19
CA ASP A 5 12.28 12.50 -0.46
C ASP A 5 11.07 12.38 0.48
N TYR A 6 10.71 13.50 1.10
CA TYR A 6 9.62 13.59 2.06
C TYR A 6 8.25 13.27 1.46
N SER A 7 8.11 13.44 0.14
CA SER A 7 6.85 13.14 -0.55
C SER A 7 6.46 11.67 -0.44
N ILE A 8 7.44 10.77 -0.36
CA ILE A 8 7.21 9.33 -0.18
C ILE A 8 6.64 9.02 1.20
N ASP A 9 7.06 9.76 2.24
CA ASP A 9 6.52 9.57 3.59
C ASP A 9 5.09 10.11 3.66
N ILE A 10 4.80 11.26 3.03
CA ILE A 10 3.46 11.82 2.92
C ILE A 10 2.54 10.88 2.13
N LEU A 11 3.03 10.35 1.01
CA LEU A 11 2.29 9.40 0.18
C LEU A 11 1.89 8.15 0.98
N LYS A 12 2.82 7.57 1.76
CA LYS A 12 2.53 6.44 2.64
C LYS A 12 1.55 6.80 3.74
N PHE A 13 1.71 7.98 4.34
CA PHE A 13 0.81 8.51 5.36
C PHE A 13 -0.63 8.52 4.85
N LEU A 14 -0.87 9.06 3.65
CA LEU A 14 -2.20 9.12 3.06
C LEU A 14 -2.70 7.74 2.61
N ALA A 15 -1.81 6.87 2.12
CA ALA A 15 -2.16 5.51 1.72
C ALA A 15 -2.71 4.68 2.89
N VAL A 16 -2.19 4.87 4.11
CA VAL A 16 -2.71 4.18 5.31
C VAL A 16 -4.20 4.44 5.50
N PHE A 17 -4.63 5.70 5.40
CA PHE A 17 -6.05 6.05 5.54
C PHE A 17 -6.91 5.48 4.43
N LEU A 18 -6.44 5.49 3.18
CA LEU A 18 -7.15 4.90 2.05
C LEU A 18 -7.34 3.38 2.21
N ILE A 19 -6.30 2.69 2.68
CA ILE A 19 -6.35 1.25 2.92
C ILE A 19 -7.32 0.94 4.08
N ILE A 20 -7.20 1.63 5.22
CA ILE A 20 -8.11 1.41 6.35
C ILE A 20 -9.56 1.70 5.92
N ASN A 21 -9.81 2.83 5.25
CA ASN A 21 -11.15 3.21 4.79
C ASN A 21 -11.80 2.15 3.91
N SER A 22 -11.03 1.56 2.98
CA SER A 22 -11.56 0.58 2.02
C SER A 22 -12.05 -0.73 2.65
N HIS A 23 -11.70 -0.98 3.90
CA HIS A 23 -12.08 -2.18 4.64
C HIS A 23 -13.12 -1.91 5.75
N MET A 24 -13.65 -0.67 5.81
CA MET A 24 -14.62 -0.24 6.80
C MET A 24 -16.07 -0.35 6.29
N ASP A 25 -16.36 -1.14 5.27
CA ASP A 25 -17.68 -1.29 4.64
C ASP A 25 -18.80 -1.53 5.67
N ALA A 26 -18.63 -2.48 6.56
CA ALA A 26 -19.60 -2.79 7.63
C ALA A 26 -19.80 -1.63 8.63
N LEU A 27 -18.87 -0.67 8.70
CA LEU A 27 -18.96 0.49 9.62
C LEU A 27 -19.70 1.67 8.99
N TYR A 28 -19.87 1.69 7.68
CA TYR A 28 -20.59 2.74 6.95
C TYR A 28 -22.11 2.61 6.99
N VAL A 29 -22.64 1.55 7.61
CA VAL A 29 -24.08 1.26 7.81
C VAL A 29 -24.83 1.23 6.47
N LYS A 30 -25.37 2.39 6.00
CA LYS A 30 -26.10 2.54 4.74
C LYS A 30 -25.24 3.05 3.58
N TYR A 31 -23.99 3.43 3.83
CA TYR A 31 -23.13 4.13 2.87
C TYR A 31 -21.88 3.30 2.51
N GLU A 32 -22.00 1.99 2.42
CA GLU A 32 -20.89 1.05 2.13
C GLU A 32 -20.04 1.45 0.91
N MET A 33 -20.64 2.13 -0.07
CA MET A 33 -19.91 2.64 -1.24
C MET A 33 -18.80 3.63 -0.90
N LEU A 34 -18.85 4.28 0.28
CA LEU A 34 -17.79 5.18 0.74
C LEU A 34 -16.59 4.44 1.31
N ALA A 35 -16.72 3.15 1.60
CA ALA A 35 -15.60 2.27 1.96
C ALA A 35 -14.80 1.93 0.71
N THR A 36 -14.06 2.89 0.20
CA THR A 36 -13.29 2.79 -1.04
C THR A 36 -11.87 3.34 -0.87
N GLY A 37 -11.06 3.26 -1.92
CA GLY A 37 -9.68 3.74 -1.92
C GLY A 37 -8.62 2.64 -1.76
N GLY A 38 -9.01 1.39 -1.51
CA GLY A 38 -8.07 0.29 -1.30
C GLY A 38 -7.11 0.08 -2.47
N ALA A 39 -7.64 -0.02 -3.70
CA ALA A 39 -6.80 -0.14 -4.88
C ALA A 39 -5.79 1.01 -5.02
N ILE A 40 -6.21 2.26 -4.70
CA ILE A 40 -5.34 3.42 -4.73
C ILE A 40 -4.29 3.33 -3.62
N GLY A 41 -4.68 2.98 -2.39
CA GLY A 41 -3.78 2.80 -1.26
C GLY A 41 -2.72 1.73 -1.51
N ASP A 42 -3.13 0.57 -2.04
CA ASP A 42 -2.24 -0.54 -2.38
C ASP A 42 -1.17 -0.13 -3.41
N VAL A 43 -1.59 0.50 -4.51
CA VAL A 43 -0.65 0.92 -5.55
C VAL A 43 0.25 2.08 -5.13
N LEU A 44 -0.22 2.99 -4.27
CA LEU A 44 0.61 4.02 -3.65
C LEU A 44 1.69 3.40 -2.75
N PHE A 45 1.33 2.39 -1.97
CA PHE A 45 2.29 1.66 -1.13
C PHE A 45 3.33 0.92 -1.98
N LEU A 46 2.90 0.22 -3.04
CA LEU A 46 3.79 -0.47 -3.97
C LEU A 46 4.72 0.49 -4.70
N PHE A 47 4.19 1.64 -5.16
CA PHE A 47 4.97 2.72 -5.75
C PHE A 47 6.05 3.23 -4.78
N ALA A 48 5.68 3.55 -3.54
CA ALA A 48 6.63 4.01 -2.52
C ALA A 48 7.69 2.95 -2.20
N SER A 49 7.32 1.68 -2.15
CA SER A 49 8.24 0.57 -1.96
C SER A 49 9.23 0.48 -3.12
N GLY A 50 8.73 0.45 -4.36
CA GLY A 50 9.56 0.42 -5.56
C GLY A 50 10.52 1.62 -5.65
N TYR A 51 10.02 2.83 -5.39
CA TYR A 51 10.81 4.07 -5.39
C TYR A 51 12.05 3.97 -4.49
N THR A 52 11.88 3.46 -3.28
CA THR A 52 12.98 3.39 -2.31
C THR A 52 13.95 2.24 -2.55
N LEU A 53 13.50 1.14 -3.16
CA LEU A 53 14.29 -0.09 -3.32
C LEU A 53 15.50 0.07 -4.25
N LEU A 54 15.34 0.79 -5.36
CA LEU A 54 16.39 0.93 -6.37
C LEU A 54 17.36 2.08 -6.07
N LEU A 55 17.00 3.01 -5.18
CA LEU A 55 17.89 4.10 -4.77
C LEU A 55 19.11 3.63 -3.96
N SER A 56 19.03 2.46 -3.35
CA SER A 56 20.13 1.90 -2.58
C SER A 56 21.30 1.49 -3.51
N LYS A 57 22.47 2.12 -3.32
CA LYS A 57 23.71 1.80 -4.04
C LYS A 57 24.41 0.52 -3.54
N ARG A 58 23.91 -0.10 -2.46
CA ARG A 58 24.56 -1.29 -1.88
C ARG A 58 24.42 -2.49 -2.81
N LYS A 59 25.56 -3.08 -3.16
CA LYS A 59 25.61 -4.38 -3.83
C LYS A 59 25.51 -5.46 -2.74
N LEU A 60 24.51 -6.30 -2.82
CA LEU A 60 24.26 -7.40 -1.88
C LEU A 60 24.04 -8.68 -2.69
N SER A 61 24.50 -9.81 -2.16
CA SER A 61 24.06 -11.11 -2.68
C SER A 61 22.56 -11.27 -2.52
N PHE A 62 21.94 -12.15 -3.32
CA PHE A 62 20.50 -12.42 -3.24
C PHE A 62 20.06 -12.82 -1.82
N ALA A 63 20.79 -13.74 -1.20
CA ALA A 63 20.50 -14.20 0.15
C ALA A 63 20.45 -13.04 1.17
N ASN A 64 21.46 -12.17 1.15
CA ASN A 64 21.53 -11.01 2.04
C ASN A 64 20.46 -9.94 1.69
N TRP A 65 20.12 -9.80 0.43
CA TRP A 65 19.03 -8.93 -0.01
C TRP A 65 17.70 -9.42 0.55
N TYR A 66 17.39 -10.69 0.34
CA TYR A 66 16.10 -11.28 0.70
C TYR A 66 15.95 -11.42 2.22
N LYS A 67 17.01 -11.86 2.92
CA LYS A 67 17.06 -11.91 4.39
C LYS A 67 16.66 -10.56 5.01
N ARG A 68 17.15 -9.44 4.46
CA ARG A 68 16.76 -8.09 4.95
C ARG A 68 15.27 -7.80 4.75
N ARG A 69 14.62 -8.34 3.73
CA ARG A 69 13.18 -8.18 3.50
C ARG A 69 12.38 -9.01 4.47
N ILE A 70 12.78 -10.27 4.66
CA ILE A 70 12.20 -11.15 5.67
C ILE A 70 12.27 -10.49 7.05
N ASN A 71 13.44 -10.07 7.49
CA ASN A 71 13.65 -9.45 8.81
C ASN A 71 12.90 -8.12 8.99
N ARG A 72 12.51 -7.45 7.90
CA ARG A 72 11.73 -6.21 7.96
C ARG A 72 10.23 -6.44 8.03
N ILE A 73 9.72 -7.53 7.46
CA ILE A 73 8.29 -7.78 7.27
C ILE A 73 7.76 -8.81 8.26
N TYR A 74 8.41 -9.97 8.35
CA TYR A 74 7.85 -11.11 9.09
C TYR A 74 7.76 -10.95 10.61
N PRO A 75 8.61 -10.19 11.30
CA PRO A 75 8.38 -9.89 12.71
C PRO A 75 7.03 -9.20 12.95
N SER A 76 6.66 -8.24 12.10
CA SER A 76 5.34 -7.58 12.18
C SER A 76 4.21 -8.53 11.80
N VAL A 77 4.39 -9.36 10.77
CA VAL A 77 3.38 -10.37 10.38
C VAL A 77 3.11 -11.32 11.54
N PHE A 78 4.15 -11.90 12.11
CA PHE A 78 4.01 -12.85 13.21
C PHE A 78 3.31 -12.25 14.43
N VAL A 79 3.75 -11.07 14.86
CA VAL A 79 3.15 -10.37 16.00
C VAL A 79 1.70 -9.97 15.71
N CYS A 80 1.40 -9.42 14.53
CA CYS A 80 0.03 -9.04 14.18
C CYS A 80 -0.92 -10.24 14.12
N VAL A 81 -0.46 -11.41 13.67
CA VAL A 81 -1.26 -12.64 13.67
C VAL A 81 -1.55 -13.07 15.11
N LEU A 82 -0.55 -13.07 15.99
CA LEU A 82 -0.75 -13.42 17.41
C LEU A 82 -1.70 -12.45 18.11
N VAL A 83 -1.49 -11.14 17.97
CA VAL A 83 -2.37 -10.11 18.56
C VAL A 83 -3.78 -10.22 17.98
N GLY A 84 -3.90 -10.43 16.66
CA GLY A 84 -5.19 -10.61 16.00
C GLY A 84 -5.95 -11.84 16.52
N ALA A 85 -5.25 -12.95 16.72
CA ALA A 85 -5.81 -14.17 17.29
C ALA A 85 -6.30 -13.96 18.74
N LEU A 86 -5.55 -13.21 19.56
CA LEU A 86 -5.98 -12.86 20.92
C LEU A 86 -7.22 -11.97 20.93
N LEU A 87 -7.36 -11.04 19.98
CA LEU A 87 -8.52 -10.13 19.89
C LEU A 87 -9.80 -10.82 19.41
N LYS A 88 -9.70 -11.80 18.50
CA LYS A 88 -10.85 -12.47 17.87
C LYS A 88 -11.09 -13.92 18.32
N HIS A 89 -10.46 -14.36 19.40
CA HIS A 89 -10.40 -15.77 19.80
C HIS A 89 -9.75 -16.68 18.73
N LEU A 90 -8.96 -17.67 19.18
CA LEU A 90 -8.00 -18.47 18.40
C LEU A 90 -8.60 -19.39 17.29
N ASP A 91 -9.90 -19.28 16.99
CA ASP A 91 -10.63 -20.29 16.22
C ASP A 91 -10.31 -20.36 14.71
N SER A 92 -9.45 -19.49 14.17
CA SER A 92 -9.15 -19.48 12.73
C SER A 92 -7.75 -19.02 12.34
N LEU A 93 -6.70 -19.66 12.84
CA LEU A 93 -5.34 -19.42 12.34
C LEU A 93 -5.11 -20.21 11.05
N SER A 94 -4.98 -19.51 9.92
CA SER A 94 -4.62 -20.13 8.63
C SER A 94 -3.15 -19.89 8.28
N LEU A 95 -2.55 -20.84 7.52
CA LEU A 95 -1.19 -20.66 6.98
C LEU A 95 -1.03 -19.39 6.16
N LEU A 96 -2.09 -18.95 5.47
CA LEU A 96 -2.09 -17.71 4.70
C LEU A 96 -1.94 -16.47 5.60
N GLN A 97 -2.52 -16.49 6.80
CA GLN A 97 -2.36 -15.39 7.77
C GLN A 97 -0.92 -15.30 8.26
N PHE A 98 -0.25 -16.42 8.54
CA PHE A 98 1.18 -16.44 8.87
C PHE A 98 2.07 -16.00 7.69
N GLY A 99 1.61 -16.13 6.46
CA GLY A 99 2.23 -15.52 5.27
C GLY A 99 2.05 -14.00 5.20
N GLY A 100 1.19 -13.41 6.03
CA GLY A 100 0.84 -11.99 6.00
C GLY A 100 -0.29 -11.64 5.03
N GLY A 101 -1.04 -12.65 4.58
CA GLY A 101 -2.07 -12.51 3.57
C GLY A 101 -1.51 -12.38 2.15
N GLU A 102 -2.41 -12.37 1.17
CA GLU A 102 -2.07 -12.36 -0.25
C GLU A 102 -1.15 -11.18 -0.64
N PHE A 103 -1.40 -9.99 -0.10
CA PHE A 103 -0.64 -8.78 -0.43
C PHE A 103 0.83 -8.86 0.00
N VAL A 104 1.10 -9.40 1.21
CA VAL A 104 2.48 -9.56 1.69
C VAL A 104 3.22 -10.64 0.90
N VAL A 105 2.54 -11.74 0.57
CA VAL A 105 3.12 -12.79 -0.27
C VAL A 105 3.48 -12.23 -1.65
N ALA A 106 2.58 -11.46 -2.28
CA ALA A 106 2.85 -10.80 -3.56
C ALA A 106 4.08 -9.87 -3.47
N ILE A 107 4.18 -9.03 -2.43
CA ILE A 107 5.34 -8.14 -2.22
C ILE A 107 6.63 -8.94 -2.08
N MET A 108 6.62 -10.07 -1.38
CA MET A 108 7.81 -10.90 -1.22
C MET A 108 8.27 -11.50 -2.55
N VAL A 109 7.33 -11.89 -3.43
CA VAL A 109 7.64 -12.30 -4.82
C VAL A 109 8.20 -11.12 -5.62
N TYR A 110 7.59 -9.92 -5.52
CA TYR A 110 8.09 -8.73 -6.22
C TYR A 110 9.50 -8.36 -5.80
N TYR A 111 9.87 -8.56 -4.54
CA TYR A 111 11.25 -8.31 -4.11
C TYR A 111 12.26 -9.23 -4.82
N ILE A 112 11.91 -10.48 -5.11
CA ILE A 112 12.75 -11.38 -5.89
C ILE A 112 12.94 -10.80 -7.30
N LEU A 113 11.83 -10.44 -7.97
CA LEU A 113 11.86 -9.88 -9.32
C LEU A 113 12.65 -8.56 -9.38
N ILE A 114 12.43 -7.65 -8.43
CA ILE A 114 13.17 -6.37 -8.34
C ILE A 114 14.66 -6.58 -8.12
N TYR A 115 15.07 -7.60 -7.34
CA TYR A 115 16.49 -7.91 -7.17
C TYR A 115 17.14 -8.24 -8.54
N TRP A 116 16.53 -9.14 -9.30
CA TRP A 116 17.06 -9.56 -10.59
C TRP A 116 17.04 -8.42 -11.61
N ILE A 117 15.97 -7.60 -11.64
CA ILE A 117 15.89 -6.42 -12.49
C ILE A 117 17.02 -5.44 -12.13
N LYS A 118 17.22 -5.17 -10.84
CA LYS A 118 18.30 -4.28 -10.37
C LYS A 118 19.69 -4.76 -10.80
N GLN A 119 19.91 -6.06 -10.73
CA GLN A 119 21.24 -6.65 -10.96
C GLN A 119 21.60 -6.70 -12.45
N TYR A 120 20.64 -7.02 -13.32
CA TYR A 120 20.94 -7.37 -14.70
C TYR A 120 20.34 -6.43 -15.75
N VAL A 121 19.15 -5.89 -15.52
CA VAL A 121 18.38 -5.23 -16.56
C VAL A 121 17.84 -3.85 -16.17
N LEU A 122 18.42 -3.23 -15.16
CA LEU A 122 17.96 -1.93 -14.64
C LEU A 122 17.84 -0.83 -15.70
N LYS A 123 18.75 -0.83 -16.69
CA LYS A 123 18.74 0.14 -17.80
C LYS A 123 17.48 0.04 -18.68
N TYR A 124 16.82 -1.10 -18.67
CA TYR A 124 15.61 -1.38 -19.45
C TYR A 124 14.31 -1.28 -18.61
N ILE A 125 14.35 -0.65 -17.45
CA ILE A 125 13.20 -0.62 -16.50
C ILE A 125 11.91 -0.10 -17.14
N HIS A 126 11.99 0.88 -18.06
CA HIS A 126 10.81 1.41 -18.75
C HIS A 126 10.22 0.41 -19.76
N GLN A 127 11.06 -0.38 -20.41
CA GLN A 127 10.63 -1.46 -21.33
C GLN A 127 10.00 -2.60 -20.54
N ILE A 128 10.57 -2.95 -19.37
CA ILE A 128 10.01 -3.97 -18.48
C ILE A 128 8.65 -3.51 -17.93
N LEU A 129 8.51 -2.23 -17.58
CA LEU A 129 7.24 -1.65 -17.16
C LEU A 129 6.19 -1.75 -18.28
N ALA A 130 6.55 -1.38 -19.52
CA ALA A 130 5.66 -1.49 -20.68
C ALA A 130 5.28 -2.96 -20.96
N LEU A 131 6.27 -3.87 -20.94
CA LEU A 131 6.04 -5.30 -21.11
C LEU A 131 5.09 -5.86 -20.02
N THR A 132 5.27 -5.47 -18.76
CA THR A 132 4.37 -5.88 -17.67
C THR A 132 2.94 -5.41 -17.92
N GLY A 133 2.76 -4.20 -18.45
CA GLY A 133 1.44 -3.68 -18.85
C GLY A 133 0.83 -4.49 -19.99
N ILE A 134 1.62 -4.83 -21.02
CA ILE A 134 1.17 -5.68 -22.14
C ILE A 134 0.77 -7.07 -21.63
N VAL A 135 1.58 -7.69 -20.76
CA VAL A 135 1.28 -9.00 -20.16
C VAL A 135 -0.01 -8.93 -19.34
N ALA A 136 -0.21 -7.87 -18.55
CA ALA A 136 -1.45 -7.66 -17.79
C ALA A 136 -2.67 -7.60 -18.73
N LEU A 137 -2.57 -6.87 -19.85
CA LEU A 137 -3.63 -6.77 -20.83
C LEU A 137 -3.92 -8.12 -21.49
N LEU A 138 -2.88 -8.85 -21.90
CA LEU A 138 -3.04 -10.17 -22.54
C LEU A 138 -3.67 -11.18 -21.58
N VAL A 139 -3.20 -11.26 -20.33
CA VAL A 139 -3.77 -12.15 -19.32
C VAL A 139 -5.22 -11.78 -19.02
N TYR A 140 -5.53 -10.49 -18.94
CA TYR A 140 -6.89 -10.01 -18.71
C TYR A 140 -7.84 -10.46 -19.85
N VAL A 141 -7.44 -10.26 -21.10
CA VAL A 141 -8.27 -10.60 -22.27
C VAL A 141 -8.45 -12.11 -22.42
N LEU A 142 -7.39 -12.90 -22.17
CA LEU A 142 -7.40 -14.33 -22.45
C LEU A 142 -7.95 -15.19 -21.30
N TRP A 143 -7.70 -14.83 -20.06
CA TRP A 143 -7.97 -15.72 -18.92
C TRP A 143 -8.81 -15.12 -17.80
N PHE A 144 -8.84 -13.79 -17.66
CA PHE A 144 -9.54 -13.19 -16.54
C PHE A 144 -11.07 -13.23 -16.75
N PRO A 145 -11.85 -13.74 -15.78
CA PRO A 145 -13.30 -13.91 -15.94
C PRO A 145 -14.07 -12.60 -15.72
N TYR A 146 -13.67 -11.52 -16.34
CA TYR A 146 -14.21 -10.16 -16.15
C TYR A 146 -15.74 -10.07 -16.34
N LYS A 147 -16.33 -10.95 -17.12
CA LYS A 147 -17.79 -11.00 -17.33
C LYS A 147 -18.60 -11.30 -16.05
N TYR A 148 -17.95 -11.85 -15.04
CA TYR A 148 -18.55 -12.11 -13.73
C TYR A 148 -18.24 -11.04 -12.71
N GLU A 149 -17.47 -10.04 -13.08
CA GLU A 149 -17.01 -8.97 -12.21
C GLU A 149 -17.97 -7.77 -12.14
N THR A 150 -19.18 -7.93 -12.67
CA THR A 150 -20.26 -6.95 -12.51
C THR A 150 -20.79 -6.98 -11.10
N GLY A 151 -21.12 -5.82 -10.56
CA GLY A 151 -21.68 -5.70 -9.22
C GLY A 151 -20.73 -5.04 -8.23
N SER A 152 -20.69 -5.54 -6.99
CA SER A 152 -20.07 -4.82 -5.88
C SER A 152 -18.54 -4.77 -5.91
N LYS A 153 -17.88 -5.76 -6.48
CA LYS A 153 -16.43 -5.93 -6.28
C LYS A 153 -15.57 -5.50 -7.48
N GLY A 154 -16.00 -5.80 -8.71
CA GLY A 154 -15.22 -5.49 -9.91
C GLY A 154 -13.80 -6.07 -9.88
N MET A 155 -12.96 -5.65 -10.81
CA MET A 155 -11.58 -6.12 -10.96
C MET A 155 -10.72 -5.93 -9.70
N TYR A 156 -10.99 -4.90 -8.90
CA TYR A 156 -10.18 -4.58 -7.72
C TYR A 156 -10.68 -5.23 -6.43
N GLY A 157 -11.92 -5.72 -6.41
CA GLY A 157 -12.51 -6.36 -5.24
C GLY A 157 -12.34 -7.87 -5.19
N ILE A 158 -11.86 -8.50 -6.26
CA ILE A 158 -11.66 -9.95 -6.33
C ILE A 158 -10.22 -10.30 -6.03
N THR A 159 -10.06 -11.25 -5.12
CA THR A 159 -8.77 -11.82 -4.76
C THR A 159 -8.35 -12.82 -5.82
N THR A 160 -7.60 -12.39 -6.81
CA THR A 160 -7.08 -13.24 -7.88
C THR A 160 -5.59 -13.00 -8.10
N LEU A 161 -4.88 -14.02 -8.54
CA LEU A 161 -3.47 -13.92 -8.94
C LEU A 161 -3.26 -12.92 -10.09
N PHE A 162 -4.32 -12.62 -10.85
CA PHE A 162 -4.26 -11.61 -11.92
C PHE A 162 -3.76 -10.26 -11.39
N ARG A 163 -4.25 -9.80 -10.21
CA ARG A 163 -3.84 -8.51 -9.63
C ARG A 163 -2.34 -8.38 -9.40
N TRP A 164 -1.64 -9.48 -9.24
CA TRP A 164 -0.19 -9.47 -9.04
C TRP A 164 0.56 -8.85 -10.22
N ILE A 165 0.05 -9.01 -11.44
CA ILE A 165 0.70 -8.47 -12.65
C ILE A 165 0.60 -6.93 -12.70
N PRO A 166 -0.60 -6.31 -12.71
CA PRO A 166 -0.71 -4.85 -12.72
C PRO A 166 -0.13 -4.21 -11.46
N TYR A 167 -0.25 -4.83 -10.28
CA TYR A 167 0.32 -4.29 -9.06
C TYR A 167 1.85 -4.28 -9.08
N PHE A 168 2.49 -5.27 -9.69
CA PHE A 168 3.92 -5.24 -9.94
C PHE A 168 4.33 -4.08 -10.86
N ALA A 169 3.53 -3.74 -11.86
CA ALA A 169 3.78 -2.58 -12.71
C ALA A 169 3.85 -1.27 -11.90
N PHE A 170 3.02 -1.09 -10.86
CA PHE A 170 3.11 0.10 -9.99
C PHE A 170 4.38 0.12 -9.15
N MET A 171 4.88 -1.03 -8.72
CA MET A 171 6.18 -1.11 -8.04
C MET A 171 7.33 -0.77 -8.98
N LEU A 172 7.30 -1.24 -10.23
CA LEU A 172 8.25 -0.87 -11.27
C LEU A 172 8.17 0.62 -11.61
N PHE A 173 6.95 1.17 -11.69
CA PHE A 173 6.73 2.59 -11.92
C PHE A 173 7.36 3.45 -10.83
N GLY A 174 7.17 3.09 -9.56
CA GLY A 174 7.85 3.73 -8.43
C GLY A 174 9.36 3.67 -8.55
N SER A 175 9.88 2.51 -8.92
CA SER A 175 11.32 2.30 -9.14
C SER A 175 11.88 3.19 -10.26
N TRP A 176 11.18 3.29 -11.38
CA TRP A 176 11.56 4.16 -12.48
C TRP A 176 11.50 5.64 -12.09
N MET A 177 10.44 6.06 -11.39
CA MET A 177 10.28 7.42 -10.90
C MET A 177 11.39 7.82 -9.92
N GLY A 178 11.80 6.93 -9.02
CA GLY A 178 12.93 7.15 -8.11
C GLY A 178 14.24 7.43 -8.84
N LEU A 179 14.45 6.84 -10.03
CA LEU A 179 15.63 7.11 -10.87
C LEU A 179 15.51 8.45 -11.62
N LYS A 180 14.29 8.92 -11.91
CA LYS A 180 13.99 10.10 -12.73
C LYS A 180 13.53 11.33 -11.93
N HIS A 181 13.40 11.25 -10.61
CA HIS A 181 12.78 12.31 -9.79
C HIS A 181 13.39 13.71 -9.99
N LYS A 182 14.70 13.80 -10.24
CA LYS A 182 15.39 15.09 -10.46
C LYS A 182 14.98 15.82 -11.72
N THR A 183 14.35 15.17 -12.67
CA THR A 183 13.93 15.75 -13.97
C THR A 183 12.47 16.21 -13.96
N LEU A 184 11.74 15.99 -12.88
CA LEU A 184 10.32 16.30 -12.80
C LEU A 184 10.10 17.79 -12.51
N ARG A 185 9.07 18.34 -13.16
CA ARG A 185 8.53 19.65 -12.85
C ARG A 185 7.28 19.51 -11.98
N PHE A 186 7.26 20.21 -10.85
CA PHE A 186 6.15 20.18 -9.91
C PHE A 186 5.29 21.43 -10.11
N ARG A 187 3.98 21.25 -10.30
CA ARG A 187 2.98 22.30 -10.46
C ARG A 187 1.77 21.97 -9.58
N PRO A 188 1.79 22.30 -8.28
CA PRO A 188 0.87 21.74 -7.27
C PRO A 188 -0.61 21.86 -7.64
N ILE A 189 -1.05 22.99 -8.19
CA ILE A 189 -2.45 23.20 -8.60
C ILE A 189 -2.80 22.29 -9.78
N ILE A 190 -1.98 22.29 -10.83
CA ILE A 190 -2.19 21.44 -12.00
C ILE A 190 -2.13 19.96 -11.62
N ASP A 191 -1.15 19.59 -10.79
CA ASP A 191 -0.98 18.22 -10.34
C ASP A 191 -2.19 17.75 -9.52
N PHE A 192 -2.76 18.63 -8.68
CA PHE A 192 -4.00 18.36 -7.95
C PHE A 192 -5.22 18.22 -8.88
N CYS A 193 -5.39 19.14 -9.84
CA CYS A 193 -6.47 19.05 -10.81
C CYS A 193 -6.40 17.78 -11.66
N MET A 194 -5.20 17.41 -12.13
CA MET A 194 -5.00 16.20 -12.91
C MET A 194 -5.21 14.93 -12.07
N MET A 195 -4.79 14.93 -10.81
CA MET A 195 -5.09 13.84 -9.88
C MET A 195 -6.62 13.67 -9.71
N THR A 196 -7.34 14.78 -9.46
CA THR A 196 -8.80 14.78 -9.30
C THR A 196 -9.51 14.31 -10.57
N PHE A 197 -9.03 14.74 -11.75
CA PHE A 197 -9.53 14.27 -13.02
C PHE A 197 -9.35 12.76 -13.19
N CYS A 198 -8.14 12.26 -12.90
CA CYS A 198 -7.87 10.81 -12.95
C CYS A 198 -8.74 10.02 -11.94
N LEU A 199 -8.98 10.58 -10.74
CA LEU A 199 -9.90 10.00 -9.76
C LEU A 199 -11.33 9.91 -10.30
N ALA A 200 -11.82 10.98 -10.91
CA ALA A 200 -13.16 11.01 -11.50
C ALA A 200 -13.32 9.98 -12.62
N VAL A 201 -12.32 9.86 -13.51
CA VAL A 201 -12.32 8.86 -14.59
C VAL A 201 -12.25 7.45 -14.00
N PHE A 202 -11.37 7.19 -13.03
CA PHE A 202 -11.20 5.89 -12.39
C PHE A 202 -12.51 5.40 -11.76
N TYR A 203 -13.12 6.21 -10.91
CA TYR A 203 -14.38 5.85 -10.26
C TYR A 203 -15.56 5.87 -11.23
N GLY A 204 -15.58 6.76 -12.23
CA GLY A 204 -16.59 6.80 -13.26
C GLY A 204 -16.69 5.51 -14.05
N ILE A 205 -15.55 4.96 -14.50
CA ILE A 205 -15.51 3.67 -15.21
C ILE A 205 -15.93 2.53 -14.27
N GLN A 206 -15.48 2.50 -13.02
CA GLN A 206 -15.88 1.47 -12.07
C GLN A 206 -17.38 1.49 -11.76
N LEU A 207 -17.96 2.68 -11.55
CA LEU A 207 -19.40 2.82 -11.34
C LEU A 207 -20.22 2.41 -12.56
N ALA A 208 -19.75 2.75 -13.77
CA ALA A 208 -20.37 2.29 -15.01
C ALA A 208 -20.27 0.76 -15.16
N ALA A 209 -19.11 0.18 -14.89
CA ALA A 209 -18.90 -1.27 -14.95
C ALA A 209 -19.76 -2.02 -13.91
N LYS A 210 -19.98 -1.43 -12.73
CA LYS A 210 -20.88 -1.99 -11.71
C LYS A 210 -22.33 -2.03 -12.17
N LYS A 211 -22.75 -1.06 -12.99
CA LYS A 211 -24.14 -0.91 -13.42
C LYS A 211 -24.46 -1.67 -14.73
N THR A 212 -23.47 -1.87 -15.60
CA THR A 212 -23.71 -2.41 -16.94
C THR A 212 -22.70 -3.50 -17.32
N LEU A 213 -23.22 -4.61 -17.85
CA LEU A 213 -22.42 -5.69 -18.42
C LEU A 213 -21.59 -5.26 -19.64
N ILE A 214 -22.02 -4.20 -20.34
CA ILE A 214 -21.31 -3.69 -21.52
C ILE A 214 -19.98 -3.07 -21.14
N VAL A 215 -19.90 -2.35 -20.03
CA VAL A 215 -18.69 -1.66 -19.57
C VAL A 215 -17.79 -2.56 -18.72
N ALA A 216 -18.37 -3.58 -18.08
CA ALA A 216 -17.63 -4.47 -17.18
C ALA A 216 -16.34 -5.08 -17.80
N PRO A 217 -16.32 -5.56 -19.05
CA PRO A 217 -15.13 -6.09 -19.71
C PRO A 217 -14.00 -5.06 -19.89
N TYR A 218 -14.31 -3.78 -19.85
CA TYR A 218 -13.34 -2.71 -20.08
C TYR A 218 -12.73 -2.16 -18.79
N GLN A 219 -12.96 -2.78 -17.63
CA GLN A 219 -12.42 -2.36 -16.34
C GLN A 219 -10.88 -2.25 -16.35
N ILE A 220 -10.19 -3.04 -17.17
CA ILE A 220 -8.74 -2.97 -17.31
C ILE A 220 -8.23 -1.57 -17.70
N VAL A 221 -9.05 -0.78 -18.43
CA VAL A 221 -8.71 0.59 -18.82
C VAL A 221 -8.51 1.49 -17.60
N THR A 222 -9.11 1.15 -16.45
CA THR A 222 -8.93 1.90 -15.20
C THR A 222 -7.49 1.91 -14.68
N LEU A 223 -6.63 1.00 -15.15
CA LEU A 223 -5.20 1.01 -14.83
C LEU A 223 -4.51 2.31 -15.33
N LEU A 224 -4.97 2.90 -16.43
CA LEU A 224 -4.42 4.15 -16.96
C LEU A 224 -4.70 5.33 -16.02
N PRO A 225 -5.95 5.67 -15.67
CA PRO A 225 -6.20 6.72 -14.69
C PRO A 225 -5.63 6.37 -13.31
N LEU A 226 -5.56 5.11 -12.90
CA LEU A 226 -4.90 4.72 -11.66
C LEU A 226 -3.38 5.03 -11.67
N MET A 227 -2.71 4.80 -12.80
CA MET A 227 -1.31 5.22 -12.99
C MET A 227 -1.19 6.75 -12.92
N GLY A 228 -2.13 7.48 -13.54
CA GLY A 228 -2.24 8.94 -13.46
C GLY A 228 -2.43 9.43 -12.02
N ILE A 229 -3.32 8.79 -11.24
CA ILE A 229 -3.53 9.11 -9.83
C ILE A 229 -2.20 9.00 -9.07
N VAL A 230 -1.50 7.87 -9.19
CA VAL A 230 -0.23 7.65 -8.47
C VAL A 230 0.81 8.70 -8.86
N PHE A 231 0.94 9.00 -10.16
CA PHE A 231 1.89 9.99 -10.67
C PHE A 231 1.61 11.40 -10.15
N TYR A 232 0.38 11.88 -10.30
CA TYR A 232 0.02 13.22 -9.90
C TYR A 232 -0.10 13.35 -8.38
N PHE A 233 -0.47 12.29 -7.68
CA PHE A 233 -0.47 12.25 -6.21
C PHE A 233 0.96 12.40 -5.65
N TYR A 234 1.93 11.67 -6.22
CA TYR A 234 3.33 11.82 -5.88
C TYR A 234 3.81 13.26 -6.12
N LYS A 235 3.48 13.84 -7.28
CA LYS A 235 3.84 15.23 -7.60
C LYS A 235 3.18 16.22 -6.65
N TRP A 236 1.91 16.03 -6.32
CA TRP A 236 1.18 16.90 -5.39
C TRP A 236 1.73 16.85 -3.97
N CYS A 237 2.26 15.71 -3.53
CA CYS A 237 2.95 15.60 -2.24
C CYS A 237 4.20 16.52 -2.12
N HIS A 238 4.67 17.12 -3.22
CA HIS A 238 5.72 18.16 -3.20
C HIS A 238 5.16 19.57 -3.02
N ALA A 239 3.85 19.77 -2.90
CA ALA A 239 3.25 21.08 -2.66
C ALA A 239 3.79 21.73 -1.37
N GLU A 240 3.87 23.07 -1.38
CA GLU A 240 4.39 23.87 -0.27
C GLU A 240 3.66 23.59 1.06
N PHE A 241 2.34 23.34 0.99
CA PHE A 241 1.54 22.94 2.16
C PHE A 241 2.11 21.69 2.85
N TRP A 242 2.38 20.64 2.06
CA TRP A 242 2.94 19.40 2.58
C TRP A 242 4.36 19.58 3.11
N ARG A 243 5.16 20.39 2.42
CA ARG A 243 6.51 20.73 2.86
C ARG A 243 6.49 21.43 4.23
N LYS A 244 5.63 22.43 4.40
CA LYS A 244 5.45 23.12 5.67
C LYS A 244 5.00 22.19 6.79
N LEU A 245 4.03 21.32 6.50
CA LEU A 245 3.56 20.33 7.48
C LEU A 245 4.67 19.35 7.87
N TYR A 246 5.45 18.87 6.89
CA TYR A 246 6.54 17.92 7.14
C TYR A 246 7.72 18.57 7.87
N THR A 247 7.99 19.85 7.69
CA THR A 247 9.07 20.57 8.40
C THR A 247 8.68 20.99 9.80
N ASN A 248 7.41 21.08 10.11
CA ASN A 248 6.91 21.31 11.47
C ASN A 248 7.15 20.08 12.34
N LYS A 249 7.68 20.25 13.55
CA LYS A 249 8.05 19.14 14.47
C LYS A 249 6.88 18.19 14.73
N SER A 250 5.70 18.71 15.03
CA SER A 250 4.51 17.90 15.31
C SER A 250 4.01 17.21 14.05
N GLY A 251 3.91 17.93 12.92
CA GLY A 251 3.52 17.38 11.62
C GLY A 251 4.46 16.28 11.15
N HIS A 252 5.78 16.50 11.27
CA HIS A 252 6.80 15.49 10.98
C HIS A 252 6.60 14.21 11.81
N THR A 253 6.42 14.35 13.12
CA THR A 253 6.20 13.21 14.02
C THR A 253 4.97 12.41 13.61
N VAL A 254 3.85 13.07 13.34
CA VAL A 254 2.60 12.41 12.92
C VAL A 254 2.78 11.69 11.59
N ILE A 255 3.31 12.38 10.56
CA ILE A 255 3.51 11.78 9.23
C ILE A 255 4.44 10.57 9.32
N MET A 256 5.57 10.72 10.02
CA MET A 256 6.56 9.65 10.13
C MET A 256 6.03 8.45 10.91
N THR A 257 5.30 8.68 12.00
CA THR A 257 4.70 7.62 12.80
C THR A 257 3.68 6.83 11.96
N ILE A 258 2.68 7.51 11.40
CA ILE A 258 1.61 6.83 10.65
C ILE A 258 2.15 6.16 9.37
N SER A 259 3.03 6.84 8.62
CA SER A 259 3.67 6.21 7.44
C SER A 259 4.50 4.98 7.78
N GLY A 260 5.07 4.95 9.00
CA GLY A 260 5.79 3.82 9.55
C GLY A 260 4.92 2.65 9.97
N LEU A 261 3.61 2.86 10.20
CA LEU A 261 2.64 1.85 10.62
C LEU A 261 1.89 1.19 9.45
N CYS A 262 2.23 1.51 8.21
CA CYS A 262 1.48 1.07 7.03
C CYS A 262 1.27 -0.45 6.97
N LEU A 263 2.31 -1.23 7.27
CA LEU A 263 2.24 -2.69 7.27
C LEU A 263 1.39 -3.21 8.43
N GLU A 264 1.65 -2.73 9.64
CA GLU A 264 0.95 -3.18 10.85
C GLU A 264 -0.54 -2.82 10.79
N SER A 265 -0.88 -1.62 10.30
CA SER A 265 -2.28 -1.21 10.10
C SER A 265 -3.01 -2.14 9.12
N TYR A 266 -2.37 -2.46 7.99
CA TYR A 266 -2.91 -3.41 7.02
C TYR A 266 -3.17 -4.80 7.63
N LEU A 267 -2.21 -5.31 8.42
CA LEU A 267 -2.29 -6.65 8.98
C LEU A 267 -3.33 -6.79 10.10
N ILE A 268 -3.50 -5.75 10.95
CA ILE A 268 -4.29 -5.86 12.17
C ILE A 268 -5.74 -5.36 12.03
N GLN A 269 -6.04 -4.52 11.02
CA GLN A 269 -7.31 -3.79 10.93
C GLN A 269 -8.55 -4.68 11.03
N TYR A 270 -8.57 -5.83 10.35
CA TYR A 270 -9.70 -6.76 10.38
C TYR A 270 -9.96 -7.38 11.77
N SER A 271 -8.92 -7.50 12.60
CA SER A 271 -9.06 -8.01 13.96
C SER A 271 -9.59 -6.95 14.95
N VAL A 272 -9.48 -5.67 14.55
CA VAL A 272 -9.89 -4.52 15.37
C VAL A 272 -11.30 -4.05 15.04
N PHE A 273 -11.74 -4.18 13.80
CA PHE A 273 -13.04 -3.69 13.35
C PHE A 273 -14.21 -4.32 14.13
N THR A 274 -15.13 -3.45 14.59
CA THR A 274 -16.34 -3.85 15.28
C THR A 274 -17.53 -2.97 14.91
N THR A 275 -18.67 -3.58 14.67
CA THR A 275 -19.93 -2.88 14.37
C THR A 275 -20.66 -2.39 15.61
N LYS A 276 -20.17 -2.74 16.82
CA LYS A 276 -20.81 -2.36 18.11
C LYS A 276 -20.97 -0.84 18.30
N ILE A 277 -20.13 -0.05 17.63
CA ILE A 277 -20.16 1.42 17.70
C ILE A 277 -20.86 2.08 16.50
N ASN A 278 -21.58 1.31 15.66
CA ASN A 278 -22.30 1.86 14.50
C ASN A 278 -23.44 2.82 14.88
N SER A 279 -23.95 2.74 16.13
CA SER A 279 -24.98 3.65 16.66
C SER A 279 -24.54 5.12 16.70
N ILE A 280 -23.23 5.40 16.73
CA ILE A 280 -22.69 6.75 16.76
C ILE A 280 -22.16 7.20 15.37
N PHE A 281 -22.62 6.55 14.28
CA PHE A 281 -22.23 6.98 12.91
C PHE A 281 -22.55 8.47 12.70
N PRO A 282 -21.65 9.26 12.08
CA PRO A 282 -20.38 8.88 11.41
C PRO A 282 -19.12 8.90 12.31
N PHE A 283 -19.24 9.20 13.60
CA PHE A 283 -18.10 9.31 14.52
C PHE A 283 -17.40 7.98 14.79
N ASN A 284 -18.09 6.84 14.58
CA ASN A 284 -17.49 5.52 14.62
C ASN A 284 -16.29 5.38 13.66
N LEU A 285 -16.29 6.06 12.50
CA LEU A 285 -15.24 5.95 11.49
C LEU A 285 -13.89 6.51 11.99
N PRO A 286 -13.78 7.80 12.38
CA PRO A 286 -12.52 8.33 12.91
C PRO A 286 -12.08 7.63 14.19
N ILE A 287 -13.00 7.24 15.08
CA ILE A 287 -12.67 6.48 16.29
C ILE A 287 -12.00 5.16 15.89
N MET A 288 -12.56 4.42 14.92
CA MET A 288 -12.03 3.15 14.49
C MET A 288 -10.65 3.31 13.82
N VAL A 289 -10.43 4.36 13.01
CA VAL A 289 -9.10 4.68 12.45
C VAL A 289 -8.09 4.87 13.57
N ILE A 290 -8.43 5.64 14.62
CA ILE A 290 -7.53 5.87 15.76
C ILE A 290 -7.22 4.54 16.48
N VAL A 291 -8.23 3.70 16.74
CA VAL A 291 -8.04 2.40 17.40
C VAL A 291 -7.12 1.49 16.56
N VAL A 292 -7.33 1.41 15.24
CA VAL A 292 -6.43 0.66 14.35
C VAL A 292 -5.00 1.16 14.44
N LEU A 293 -4.78 2.48 14.41
CA LEU A 293 -3.43 3.06 14.48
C LEU A 293 -2.77 2.79 15.84
N VAL A 294 -3.51 2.86 16.94
CA VAL A 294 -2.99 2.56 18.28
C VAL A 294 -2.60 1.08 18.39
N VAL A 295 -3.45 0.17 17.95
CA VAL A 295 -3.14 -1.27 17.98
C VAL A 295 -1.99 -1.61 17.02
N ALA A 296 -1.95 -0.99 15.83
CA ALA A 296 -0.83 -1.14 14.90
C ALA A 296 0.50 -0.65 15.52
N PHE A 297 0.48 0.44 16.28
CA PHE A 297 1.66 0.92 17.00
C PHE A 297 2.11 -0.09 18.07
N ILE A 298 1.19 -0.64 18.85
CA ILE A 298 1.49 -1.71 19.83
C ILE A 298 2.12 -2.91 19.09
N CYS A 299 1.54 -3.36 17.98
CA CYS A 299 2.12 -4.44 17.17
C CYS A 299 3.53 -4.09 16.68
N LYS A 300 3.78 -2.83 16.31
CA LYS A 300 5.11 -2.36 15.88
C LYS A 300 6.13 -2.44 17.02
N VAL A 301 5.77 -2.00 18.21
CA VAL A 301 6.61 -2.09 19.41
C VAL A 301 6.94 -3.55 19.71
N LEU A 302 5.94 -4.41 19.75
CA LEU A 302 6.10 -5.85 19.99
C LEU A 302 6.95 -6.53 18.92
N SER A 303 6.80 -6.12 17.64
CA SER A 303 7.63 -6.68 16.55
C SER A 303 9.11 -6.28 16.64
N ARG A 304 9.39 -5.08 17.14
CA ARG A 304 10.77 -4.64 17.42
C ARG A 304 11.35 -5.40 18.61
N LEU A 305 10.58 -5.58 19.68
CA LEU A 305 10.94 -6.39 20.83
C LEU A 305 11.25 -7.84 20.37
N PHE A 306 10.33 -8.46 19.64
CA PHE A 306 10.50 -9.80 19.08
C PHE A 306 11.77 -9.92 18.23
N SER A 307 12.06 -8.93 17.38
CA SER A 307 13.26 -8.94 16.53
C SER A 307 14.55 -8.85 17.34
N GLN A 308 14.56 -8.13 18.47
CA GLN A 308 15.73 -8.00 19.32
C GLN A 308 15.96 -9.25 20.20
N THR A 309 14.90 -10.01 20.51
CA THR A 309 14.99 -11.24 21.32
C THR A 309 15.92 -12.31 20.69
N PHE A 310 16.09 -12.26 19.36
CA PHE A 310 16.99 -13.19 18.64
C PHE A 310 18.40 -12.63 18.39
N GLY A 311 18.75 -11.54 19.05
CA GLY A 311 20.09 -10.96 19.00
C GLY A 311 20.87 -11.21 20.28
N ASP A 312 22.18 -11.22 20.19
CA ASP A 312 23.08 -11.45 21.35
C ASP A 312 23.34 -10.16 22.17
N LYS A 313 22.56 -9.09 21.93
CA LYS A 313 22.71 -7.79 22.59
C LYS A 313 21.57 -7.54 23.57
N ASP A 314 21.82 -6.70 24.56
CA ASP A 314 20.78 -6.19 25.46
C ASP A 314 19.68 -5.47 24.70
N TYR A 315 18.47 -5.43 25.28
CA TYR A 315 17.34 -4.72 24.69
C TYR A 315 17.56 -3.21 24.65
N GLU A 316 17.48 -2.64 23.45
CA GLU A 316 17.54 -1.20 23.22
C GLU A 316 16.13 -0.59 23.36
N TRP A 317 15.65 -0.37 24.59
CA TRP A 317 14.29 0.11 24.87
C TRP A 317 13.91 1.39 24.12
N LYS A 318 14.85 2.31 23.93
CA LYS A 318 14.62 3.55 23.14
C LYS A 318 14.28 3.25 21.67
N GLU A 319 14.90 2.22 21.08
CA GLU A 319 14.63 1.80 19.72
C GLU A 319 13.33 1.00 19.61
N ILE A 320 12.97 0.25 20.67
CA ILE A 320 11.74 -0.57 20.73
C ILE A 320 10.52 0.35 20.75
N ILE A 321 10.48 1.34 21.63
CA ILE A 321 9.31 2.22 21.87
C ILE A 321 9.28 3.50 21.04
N LYS A 322 10.28 3.74 20.18
CA LYS A 322 10.31 4.95 19.35
C LYS A 322 9.08 5.06 18.44
N LEU A 323 8.60 6.26 18.21
CA LEU A 323 7.43 6.51 17.36
C LEU A 323 7.69 6.14 15.89
N TYR A 324 8.90 6.42 15.37
CA TYR A 324 9.25 6.18 13.96
C TYR A 324 10.73 5.81 13.77
#